data_8a8217f6824b37631cb47101c0a6a065
#
_entry.id   8a8217f6824b37631cb47101c0a6a065
#
_cell.length_a   1.000
_cell.length_b   1.000
_cell.length_c   1.000
_cell.angle_alpha   90.00
_cell.angle_beta   90.00
_cell.angle_gamma   90.00
#
_symmetry.space_group_name_H-M   'P 1'
#
loop_
_entity.id
_entity.type
_entity.pdbx_description
1 polymer ?
#
loop_
_entity_poly.entity_id
_entity_poly.type
_entity_poly.pdbx_seq_one_letter_code
_entity_poly.pdbx_strand_id
1 'polypeptide(L)'
;MKKNTTKRSLLVSLLALIMCVTMLVGTTFAWFTDSASTSVNKIEAGKLKVDIVAEHPEADGTYASLTEEGRVLNFVKAQGAAQEKILWEPGCTYQTEGFRIQNKGNLALKWKVQINKSWTAEKEIHGHELLDVIDFSIVDEQGNEIPLESFTGVLNTANAVSGVYRLQGKMKTTAGNEYQGLVLPNVTITVFATQNTYESDSTGNGYDADAQNPQVTNQAEFLTALNSAVDGDTIYLAAGDYGTIEMIHAFKNSGVKNITLVGADGASIGLWFGKDCKPVNGWTFRNINFTGMGLVINCVNNDVTVENCTFTGGLMESTGDGAYASNLTIKDCTFKDTTDKGMPTVYIGENNGVSITGCAFTNVGYNAIQIAKMHGNVSVENNNIDGTSSRALRFTQAAAGEEVKVTIKNNTVANGADEAGEVLKANDKNYVIDFESNTWDGNADDAMTELTEDGHYIVKLPN
;
A
#
# COMPACT_ATOMS: atom_id res chain seq x y z
N MET A 1 22.24 -19.16 63.10
CA MET A 1 22.43 -18.42 61.85
C MET A 1 22.35 -19.32 60.64
N LYS A 2 21.16 -19.74 60.21
CA LYS A 2 20.98 -20.61 58.99
C LYS A 2 19.73 -20.25 58.17
N LYS A 3 19.32 -19.01 58.09
CA LYS A 3 18.10 -18.58 57.37
C LYS A 3 18.31 -17.71 56.12
N ASN A 4 19.54 -17.35 55.75
CA ASN A 4 19.78 -16.43 54.61
C ASN A 4 20.30 -17.12 53.34
N THR A 5 20.71 -18.37 53.41
CA THR A 5 21.24 -19.15 52.28
C THR A 5 20.11 -19.58 51.33
N THR A 6 18.98 -20.00 51.88
CA THR A 6 17.82 -20.48 51.10
C THR A 6 17.17 -19.33 50.26
N LYS A 7 17.06 -18.12 50.84
CA LYS A 7 16.52 -16.96 50.10
C LYS A 7 17.46 -16.50 48.98
N ARG A 8 18.78 -16.53 49.20
CA ARG A 8 19.77 -16.23 48.16
C ARG A 8 19.78 -17.28 47.04
N SER A 9 19.68 -18.57 47.40
CA SER A 9 19.58 -19.66 46.42
C SER A 9 18.31 -19.57 45.60
N LEU A 10 17.17 -19.22 46.22
CA LEU A 10 15.89 -19.05 45.51
C LEU A 10 15.92 -17.81 44.55
N LEU A 11 16.60 -16.74 44.97
CA LEU A 11 16.75 -15.54 44.14
C LEU A 11 17.67 -15.78 42.96
N VAL A 12 18.76 -16.55 43.15
CA VAL A 12 19.67 -16.93 42.06
C VAL A 12 18.98 -17.88 41.06
N SER A 13 18.19 -18.87 41.57
CA SER A 13 17.44 -19.75 40.68
C SER A 13 16.32 -19.06 39.91
N LEU A 14 15.66 -18.05 40.52
CA LEU A 14 14.68 -17.22 39.83
C LEU A 14 15.33 -16.32 38.75
N LEU A 15 16.51 -15.74 39.05
CA LEU A 15 17.29 -14.97 38.07
C LEU A 15 17.79 -15.85 36.90
N ALA A 16 18.22 -17.08 37.21
CA ALA A 16 18.63 -18.06 36.19
C ALA A 16 17.43 -18.49 35.32
N LEU A 17 16.25 -18.68 35.94
CA LEU A 17 15.02 -18.97 35.20
C LEU A 17 14.61 -17.83 34.26
N ILE A 18 14.70 -16.58 34.76
CA ILE A 18 14.39 -15.41 33.94
C ILE A 18 15.40 -15.26 32.79
N MET A 19 16.71 -15.48 33.03
CA MET A 19 17.71 -15.52 31.95
C MET A 19 17.47 -16.64 30.95
N CYS A 20 17.08 -17.82 31.39
CA CYS A 20 16.71 -18.92 30.47
C CYS A 20 15.48 -18.57 29.62
N VAL A 21 14.46 -17.95 30.22
CA VAL A 21 13.26 -17.53 29.49
C VAL A 21 13.58 -16.39 28.51
N THR A 22 14.39 -15.41 28.91
CA THR A 22 14.81 -14.32 27.99
C THR A 22 15.72 -14.82 26.86
N MET A 23 16.56 -15.83 27.10
CA MET A 23 17.32 -16.48 26.02
C MET A 23 16.42 -17.32 25.11
N LEU A 24 15.37 -17.96 25.62
CA LEU A 24 14.39 -18.71 24.83
C LEU A 24 13.54 -17.77 23.95
N VAL A 25 13.18 -16.60 24.44
CA VAL A 25 12.40 -15.61 23.69
C VAL A 25 13.29 -14.84 22.70
N GLY A 26 14.60 -14.71 22.98
CA GLY A 26 15.54 -14.00 22.10
C GLY A 26 16.12 -14.81 20.95
N THR A 27 15.86 -16.11 20.87
CA THR A 27 16.46 -17.01 19.84
C THR A 27 15.45 -17.68 18.92
N THR A 28 14.16 -17.30 18.97
CA THR A 28 13.12 -17.92 18.15
C THR A 28 13.01 -17.36 16.74
N PHE A 29 14.04 -16.72 16.21
CA PHE A 29 14.16 -16.45 14.76
C PHE A 29 15.18 -17.37 14.06
N ALA A 30 15.45 -18.54 14.62
CA ALA A 30 16.13 -19.61 13.91
C ALA A 30 15.11 -20.66 13.51
N TRP A 31 14.68 -20.63 12.28
CA TRP A 31 14.02 -21.75 11.63
C TRP A 31 14.94 -22.96 11.72
N PHE A 32 14.42 -24.04 12.26
CA PHE A 32 14.96 -25.42 12.43
C PHE A 32 15.43 -25.75 13.83
N THR A 33 14.52 -26.33 14.62
CA THR A 33 14.89 -27.27 15.64
C THR A 33 14.39 -28.65 15.19
N ASP A 34 15.28 -29.48 14.76
CA ASP A 34 15.06 -30.93 14.79
C ASP A 34 16.20 -31.62 15.48
N SER A 35 15.85 -32.45 16.46
CA SER A 35 16.74 -33.33 17.17
C SER A 35 16.39 -34.79 16.83
N ALA A 36 16.79 -35.22 15.66
CA ALA A 36 16.82 -36.65 15.31
C ALA A 36 18.24 -37.04 14.92
N SER A 37 18.88 -37.81 15.74
CA SER A 37 20.22 -38.32 15.53
C SER A 37 20.22 -39.51 14.56
N THR A 38 20.38 -39.20 13.29
CA THR A 38 20.94 -40.09 12.28
C THR A 38 21.93 -39.28 11.49
N SER A 39 23.02 -39.89 11.04
CA SER A 39 24.04 -39.28 10.22
C SER A 39 23.46 -38.88 8.87
N VAL A 40 22.84 -37.71 8.83
CA VAL A 40 22.31 -37.08 7.62
C VAL A 40 23.33 -36.07 7.14
N ASN A 41 23.41 -35.88 5.83
CA ASN A 41 24.25 -34.88 5.19
C ASN A 41 24.00 -33.51 5.82
N LYS A 42 25.06 -32.69 5.90
CA LYS A 42 25.00 -31.31 6.39
C LYS A 42 23.82 -30.56 5.78
N ILE A 43 22.89 -30.09 6.62
CA ILE A 43 21.82 -29.22 6.17
C ILE A 43 22.35 -27.79 6.22
N GLU A 44 22.47 -27.14 5.08
CA GLU A 44 22.82 -25.73 4.98
C GLU A 44 21.57 -24.94 4.57
N ALA A 45 21.24 -23.90 5.34
CA ALA A 45 20.21 -22.96 4.94
C ALA A 45 20.61 -22.26 3.63
N GLY A 46 19.66 -22.12 2.72
CA GLY A 46 19.87 -21.40 1.48
C GLY A 46 20.18 -19.93 1.75
N LYS A 47 20.99 -19.33 0.88
CA LYS A 47 21.34 -17.92 0.95
C LYS A 47 20.77 -17.20 -0.28
N LEU A 48 19.88 -16.25 -0.01
CA LEU A 48 19.43 -15.29 -1.01
C LEU A 48 20.39 -14.11 -1.05
N LYS A 49 20.99 -13.83 -2.20
CA LYS A 49 21.83 -12.67 -2.41
C LYS A 49 21.83 -12.29 -3.89
N VAL A 50 21.47 -11.06 -4.19
CA VAL A 50 21.54 -10.48 -5.54
C VAL A 50 22.60 -9.39 -5.59
N ASP A 51 23.16 -9.14 -6.76
CA ASP A 51 24.12 -8.08 -7.00
C ASP A 51 23.93 -7.47 -8.39
N ILE A 52 24.32 -6.22 -8.56
CA ILE A 52 24.48 -5.58 -9.87
C ILE A 52 25.98 -5.69 -10.22
N VAL A 53 26.27 -6.26 -11.37
CA VAL A 53 27.63 -6.53 -11.78
C VAL A 53 27.96 -5.92 -13.15
N ALA A 54 29.22 -5.80 -13.45
CA ALA A 54 29.71 -5.26 -14.71
C ALA A 54 29.20 -6.07 -15.93
N GLU A 55 29.21 -5.45 -17.09
CA GLU A 55 28.79 -6.04 -18.38
C GLU A 55 29.62 -7.26 -18.74
N HIS A 56 30.96 -7.17 -18.57
CA HIS A 56 31.91 -8.19 -18.96
C HIS A 56 32.57 -8.84 -17.75
N PRO A 57 32.81 -10.15 -17.81
CA PRO A 57 33.56 -10.84 -16.76
C PRO A 57 35.05 -10.42 -16.75
N GLU A 58 35.63 -10.52 -15.58
CA GLU A 58 37.10 -10.42 -15.40
C GLU A 58 37.81 -11.64 -16.02
N ALA A 59 39.15 -11.60 -16.06
CA ALA A 59 39.95 -12.65 -16.66
C ALA A 59 39.77 -14.05 -16.01
N ASP A 60 39.35 -14.10 -14.78
CA ASP A 60 39.03 -15.33 -14.03
C ASP A 60 37.59 -15.82 -14.21
N GLY A 61 36.80 -15.14 -15.05
CA GLY A 61 35.41 -15.46 -15.31
C GLY A 61 34.40 -14.91 -14.25
N THR A 62 34.89 -14.21 -13.27
CA THR A 62 34.02 -13.54 -12.27
C THR A 62 33.52 -12.19 -12.79
N TYR A 63 32.42 -11.69 -12.24
CA TYR A 63 31.89 -10.36 -12.56
C TYR A 63 32.17 -9.40 -11.40
N ALA A 64 32.76 -8.25 -11.73
CA ALA A 64 32.97 -7.20 -10.73
C ALA A 64 31.67 -6.60 -10.25
N SER A 65 31.50 -6.50 -8.91
CA SER A 65 30.32 -5.85 -8.31
C SER A 65 30.31 -4.36 -8.61
N LEU A 66 29.16 -3.81 -8.98
CA LEU A 66 28.93 -2.38 -9.16
C LEU A 66 28.27 -1.75 -7.92
N THR A 67 27.92 -2.56 -6.90
CA THR A 67 27.35 -2.08 -5.65
C THR A 67 28.41 -1.80 -4.58
N GLU A 68 29.68 -2.08 -4.86
CA GLU A 68 30.79 -1.72 -3.98
C GLU A 68 31.01 -0.21 -3.94
N GLU A 69 31.48 0.28 -2.81
CA GLU A 69 31.69 1.70 -2.55
C GLU A 69 32.60 2.34 -3.61
N GLY A 70 32.16 3.45 -4.17
CA GLY A 70 32.91 4.24 -5.17
C GLY A 70 32.71 3.80 -6.62
N ARG A 71 31.91 2.77 -6.91
CA ARG A 71 31.56 2.41 -8.28
C ARG A 71 30.28 3.10 -8.72
N VAL A 72 30.30 3.70 -9.91
CA VAL A 72 29.18 4.45 -10.50
C VAL A 72 29.01 4.01 -11.96
N LEU A 73 27.77 3.73 -12.36
CA LEU A 73 27.41 3.57 -13.76
C LEU A 73 27.36 4.94 -14.44
N ASN A 74 28.27 5.16 -15.38
CA ASN A 74 28.35 6.43 -16.10
C ASN A 74 27.49 6.39 -17.37
N PHE A 75 26.81 7.51 -17.67
CA PHE A 75 26.26 7.71 -19.01
C PHE A 75 27.39 7.86 -20.01
N VAL A 76 27.30 7.18 -21.14
CA VAL A 76 28.29 7.21 -22.22
C VAL A 76 27.67 7.76 -23.50
N LYS A 77 28.48 8.43 -24.30
CA LYS A 77 28.10 8.82 -25.65
C LYS A 77 28.06 7.59 -26.56
N ALA A 78 27.31 7.68 -27.65
CA ALA A 78 27.30 6.65 -28.69
C ALA A 78 28.75 6.27 -29.14
N GLN A 79 28.93 5.02 -29.54
CA GLN A 79 30.22 4.47 -29.90
C GLN A 79 31.06 5.42 -30.81
N GLY A 80 32.30 5.68 -30.43
CA GLY A 80 33.25 6.48 -31.18
C GLY A 80 33.39 7.94 -30.71
N ALA A 81 32.62 8.42 -29.76
CA ALA A 81 32.78 9.75 -29.21
C ALA A 81 33.77 9.75 -28.03
N ALA A 82 34.76 10.70 -28.05
CA ALA A 82 35.63 10.90 -26.90
C ALA A 82 34.85 11.18 -25.63
N GLN A 83 35.38 10.76 -24.47
CA GLN A 83 34.79 11.03 -23.14
C GLN A 83 34.93 12.52 -22.79
N GLU A 84 34.17 13.35 -23.44
CA GLU A 84 33.94 14.72 -23.04
C GLU A 84 32.73 14.77 -22.09
N LYS A 85 32.61 15.87 -21.35
CA LYS A 85 31.48 16.14 -20.47
C LYS A 85 30.16 15.96 -21.24
N ILE A 86 29.31 15.06 -20.77
CA ILE A 86 27.98 14.86 -21.35
C ILE A 86 27.13 16.06 -21.01
N LEU A 87 26.61 16.73 -22.01
CA LEU A 87 25.65 17.82 -21.88
C LEU A 87 24.29 17.32 -22.40
N TRP A 88 23.30 17.42 -21.55
CA TRP A 88 21.95 17.07 -21.92
C TRP A 88 21.31 18.20 -22.70
N GLU A 89 20.88 17.91 -23.91
CA GLU A 89 20.24 18.85 -24.82
C GLU A 89 18.85 18.31 -25.22
N PRO A 90 17.84 19.18 -25.52
CA PRO A 90 16.53 18.74 -25.96
C PRO A 90 16.62 17.75 -27.14
N GLY A 91 15.99 16.58 -26.98
CA GLY A 91 16.00 15.50 -27.96
C GLY A 91 17.19 14.54 -27.89
N CYS A 92 18.20 14.76 -27.01
CA CYS A 92 19.29 13.83 -26.85
C CYS A 92 18.83 12.52 -26.14
N THR A 93 19.58 11.45 -26.44
CA THR A 93 19.46 10.15 -25.80
C THR A 93 20.82 9.66 -25.39
N TYR A 94 20.96 9.29 -24.13
CA TYR A 94 22.19 8.71 -23.60
C TYR A 94 21.89 7.40 -22.87
N GLN A 95 22.86 6.49 -22.86
CA GLN A 95 22.80 5.22 -22.17
C GLN A 95 23.97 5.10 -21.18
N THR A 96 23.77 4.33 -20.11
CA THR A 96 24.90 3.98 -19.24
C THR A 96 25.77 2.88 -19.87
N GLU A 97 26.91 2.63 -19.26
CA GLU A 97 27.62 1.38 -19.45
C GLU A 97 26.71 0.20 -19.17
N GLY A 98 26.95 -0.96 -19.76
CA GLY A 98 26.18 -2.15 -19.56
C GLY A 98 26.35 -2.72 -18.15
N PHE A 99 25.29 -3.26 -17.61
CA PHE A 99 25.28 -3.98 -16.34
C PHE A 99 24.47 -5.27 -16.44
N ARG A 100 24.70 -6.18 -15.51
CA ARG A 100 23.96 -7.44 -15.35
C ARG A 100 23.48 -7.58 -13.92
N ILE A 101 22.46 -8.39 -13.73
CA ILE A 101 22.00 -8.83 -12.41
C ILE A 101 22.58 -10.23 -12.17
N GLN A 102 23.19 -10.45 -11.03
CA GLN A 102 23.80 -11.73 -10.66
C GLN A 102 23.20 -12.30 -9.37
N ASN A 103 22.93 -13.59 -9.39
CA ASN A 103 22.62 -14.35 -8.19
C ASN A 103 23.92 -14.73 -7.45
N LYS A 104 24.25 -14.01 -6.39
CA LYS A 104 25.42 -14.30 -5.52
C LYS A 104 25.06 -15.26 -4.38
N GLY A 105 23.80 -15.69 -4.30
CA GLY A 105 23.32 -16.71 -3.38
C GLY A 105 23.35 -18.11 -3.97
N ASN A 106 22.71 -19.05 -3.29
CA ASN A 106 22.55 -20.43 -3.73
C ASN A 106 21.07 -20.84 -3.92
N LEU A 107 20.14 -19.93 -3.67
CA LEU A 107 18.72 -20.11 -3.95
C LEU A 107 18.34 -19.49 -5.30
N ALA A 108 17.40 -20.11 -6.01
CA ALA A 108 16.76 -19.51 -7.16
C ALA A 108 16.06 -18.21 -6.74
N LEU A 109 16.15 -17.15 -7.53
CA LEU A 109 15.57 -15.86 -7.21
C LEU A 109 14.82 -15.22 -8.37
N LYS A 110 13.77 -14.47 -8.02
CA LYS A 110 13.17 -13.45 -8.87
C LYS A 110 13.74 -12.10 -8.46
N TRP A 111 13.96 -11.24 -9.42
CA TRP A 111 14.43 -9.90 -9.16
C TRP A 111 13.55 -8.84 -9.84
N LYS A 112 13.50 -7.69 -9.22
CA LYS A 112 12.86 -6.46 -9.74
C LYS A 112 13.85 -5.32 -9.54
N VAL A 113 13.92 -4.43 -10.52
CA VAL A 113 14.73 -3.21 -10.43
C VAL A 113 13.83 -2.02 -10.17
N GLN A 114 14.26 -1.18 -9.25
CA GLN A 114 13.71 0.14 -9.03
C GLN A 114 14.78 1.19 -9.28
N ILE A 115 14.41 2.23 -10.01
CA ILE A 115 15.28 3.39 -10.18
C ILE A 115 14.79 4.47 -9.23
N ASN A 116 15.62 4.75 -8.23
CA ASN A 116 15.34 5.80 -7.27
C ASN A 116 15.83 7.12 -7.84
N LYS A 117 14.93 8.04 -8.00
CA LYS A 117 15.15 9.40 -8.43
C LYS A 117 15.08 10.28 -7.18
N SER A 118 16.07 10.17 -6.28
CA SER A 118 16.09 11.02 -5.10
C SER A 118 16.56 12.42 -5.49
N TRP A 119 15.64 13.34 -5.46
CA TRP A 119 15.91 14.75 -5.55
C TRP A 119 16.17 15.30 -4.15
N THR A 120 17.31 15.93 -3.93
CA THR A 120 17.49 16.83 -2.80
C THR A 120 17.21 18.25 -3.29
N ALA A 121 16.29 18.93 -2.62
CA ALA A 121 15.69 20.21 -2.99
C ALA A 121 16.67 21.42 -3.17
N GLU A 122 17.98 21.19 -3.23
CA GLU A 122 18.96 22.27 -3.26
C GLU A 122 19.13 22.96 -4.62
N LYS A 123 18.49 22.47 -5.71
CA LYS A 123 18.67 23.06 -7.03
C LYS A 123 17.41 23.07 -7.90
N GLU A 124 16.28 23.33 -7.30
CA GLU A 124 15.10 23.75 -8.04
C GLU A 124 15.32 25.21 -8.50
N ILE A 125 15.54 25.41 -9.78
CA ILE A 125 15.59 26.76 -10.35
C ILE A 125 14.23 27.00 -10.98
N HIS A 126 13.49 27.99 -10.47
CA HIS A 126 12.20 28.43 -11.01
C HIS A 126 11.07 27.35 -11.02
N GLY A 127 11.12 26.35 -10.13
CA GLY A 127 10.07 25.34 -10.03
C GLY A 127 10.13 24.23 -11.08
N HIS A 128 11.30 24.03 -11.73
CA HIS A 128 11.51 23.00 -12.75
C HIS A 128 12.55 21.98 -12.31
N GLU A 129 12.32 20.71 -12.63
CA GLU A 129 13.22 19.59 -12.37
C GLU A 129 13.61 18.89 -13.70
N LEU A 130 14.85 18.40 -13.81
CA LEU A 130 15.23 17.61 -14.98
C LEU A 130 14.41 16.34 -15.19
N LEU A 131 13.82 15.81 -14.11
CA LEU A 131 12.92 14.66 -14.18
C LEU A 131 11.61 14.95 -14.93
N ASP A 132 11.20 16.20 -15.07
CA ASP A 132 10.03 16.59 -15.86
C ASP A 132 10.24 16.37 -17.36
N VAL A 133 11.49 16.41 -17.78
CA VAL A 133 11.88 16.39 -19.20
C VAL A 133 12.83 15.27 -19.59
N ILE A 134 13.24 14.41 -18.65
CA ILE A 134 14.03 13.21 -18.95
C ILE A 134 13.24 11.96 -18.63
N ASP A 135 12.91 11.19 -19.65
CA ASP A 135 12.28 9.89 -19.52
C ASP A 135 13.36 8.80 -19.44
N PHE A 136 13.24 7.94 -18.40
CA PHE A 136 14.15 6.82 -18.19
C PHE A 136 13.50 5.49 -18.58
N SER A 137 14.27 4.63 -19.26
CA SER A 137 13.92 3.25 -19.61
C SER A 137 15.15 2.36 -19.50
N ILE A 138 14.94 1.05 -19.49
CA ILE A 138 16.01 0.07 -19.63
C ILE A 138 16.08 -0.36 -21.10
N VAL A 139 17.29 -0.60 -21.59
CA VAL A 139 17.51 -1.14 -22.94
C VAL A 139 18.27 -2.46 -22.82
N ASP A 140 17.76 -3.51 -23.48
CA ASP A 140 18.41 -4.82 -23.56
C ASP A 140 19.52 -4.86 -24.63
N GLU A 141 20.22 -6.01 -24.76
CA GLU A 141 21.28 -6.22 -25.75
C GLU A 141 20.80 -6.09 -27.21
N GLN A 142 19.49 -6.30 -27.44
CA GLN A 142 18.89 -6.21 -28.77
C GLN A 142 18.39 -4.78 -29.08
N GLY A 143 18.53 -3.86 -28.14
CA GLY A 143 18.07 -2.48 -28.29
C GLY A 143 16.58 -2.28 -27.99
N ASN A 144 15.89 -3.28 -27.43
CA ASN A 144 14.50 -3.14 -27.04
C ASN A 144 14.40 -2.33 -25.74
N GLU A 145 13.48 -1.38 -25.72
CA GLU A 145 13.18 -0.61 -24.52
C GLU A 145 12.22 -1.37 -23.60
N ILE A 146 12.60 -1.50 -22.35
CA ILE A 146 11.81 -2.14 -21.29
C ILE A 146 11.38 -1.03 -20.32
N PRO A 147 10.08 -0.81 -20.11
CA PRO A 147 9.59 0.11 -19.09
C PRO A 147 10.11 -0.29 -17.71
N LEU A 148 10.44 0.71 -16.86
CA LEU A 148 11.02 0.45 -15.54
C LEU A 148 10.12 -0.39 -14.65
N GLU A 149 8.80 -0.21 -14.76
CA GLU A 149 7.79 -0.94 -13.99
C GLU A 149 7.76 -2.43 -14.33
N SER A 150 8.16 -2.77 -15.57
CA SER A 150 8.14 -4.14 -16.11
C SER A 150 9.51 -4.81 -16.05
N PHE A 151 10.54 -4.12 -15.55
CA PHE A 151 11.91 -4.63 -15.56
C PHE A 151 12.13 -5.61 -14.39
N THR A 152 11.86 -6.86 -14.67
CA THR A 152 11.97 -8.00 -13.74
C THR A 152 12.61 -9.20 -14.43
N GLY A 153 13.06 -10.17 -13.64
CA GLY A 153 13.59 -11.42 -14.20
C GLY A 153 13.80 -12.51 -13.14
N VAL A 154 14.33 -13.64 -13.59
CA VAL A 154 14.55 -14.85 -12.77
C VAL A 154 15.96 -15.35 -12.97
N LEU A 155 16.61 -15.76 -11.89
CA LEU A 155 17.94 -16.40 -11.89
C LEU A 155 17.84 -17.69 -11.05
N ASN A 156 17.76 -18.83 -11.74
CA ASN A 156 17.41 -20.11 -11.13
C ASN A 156 18.57 -20.87 -10.46
N THR A 157 19.81 -20.44 -10.70
CA THR A 157 20.99 -21.14 -10.15
C THR A 157 21.97 -20.17 -9.50
N ALA A 158 22.77 -20.70 -8.60
CA ALA A 158 23.89 -19.97 -8.03
C ALA A 158 24.81 -19.43 -9.12
N ASN A 159 25.27 -18.19 -8.95
CA ASN A 159 26.11 -17.45 -9.89
C ASN A 159 25.49 -17.19 -11.28
N ALA A 160 24.22 -17.52 -11.51
CA ALA A 160 23.54 -17.14 -12.72
C ALA A 160 23.56 -15.61 -12.92
N VAL A 161 23.74 -15.18 -14.15
CA VAL A 161 23.71 -13.77 -14.55
C VAL A 161 22.62 -13.54 -15.60
N SER A 162 22.03 -12.36 -15.56
CA SER A 162 21.07 -11.90 -16.57
C SER A 162 21.75 -11.58 -17.92
N GLY A 163 20.96 -11.21 -18.92
CA GLY A 163 21.41 -10.47 -20.08
C GLY A 163 22.03 -9.12 -19.68
N VAL A 164 22.63 -8.43 -20.65
CA VAL A 164 23.13 -7.06 -20.44
C VAL A 164 22.00 -6.06 -20.57
N TYR A 165 22.00 -5.12 -19.66
CA TYR A 165 21.04 -4.02 -19.65
C TYR A 165 21.77 -2.68 -19.55
N ARG A 166 21.14 -1.62 -20.06
CA ARG A 166 21.60 -0.24 -19.94
C ARG A 166 20.45 0.64 -19.47
N LEU A 167 20.73 1.54 -18.55
CA LEU A 167 19.79 2.61 -18.25
C LEU A 167 19.88 3.64 -19.38
N GLN A 168 18.75 3.95 -19.99
CA GLN A 168 18.64 4.98 -21.02
C GLN A 168 17.88 6.17 -20.47
N GLY A 169 18.36 7.36 -20.77
CA GLY A 169 17.64 8.61 -20.55
C GLY A 169 17.42 9.34 -21.88
N LYS A 170 16.18 9.79 -22.09
CA LYS A 170 15.79 10.59 -23.26
C LYS A 170 15.30 11.95 -22.80
N MET A 171 15.93 13.02 -23.25
CA MET A 171 15.46 14.36 -22.99
C MET A 171 14.39 14.75 -24.00
N LYS A 172 13.25 15.21 -23.53
CA LYS A 172 12.13 15.65 -24.38
C LYS A 172 12.55 16.83 -25.25
N THR A 173 12.11 16.85 -26.50
CA THR A 173 12.34 17.98 -27.42
C THR A 173 11.65 19.26 -26.98
N THR A 174 10.69 19.17 -26.07
CA THR A 174 9.95 20.29 -25.50
C THR A 174 10.65 20.96 -24.32
N ALA A 175 11.80 20.43 -23.86
CA ALA A 175 12.58 21.04 -22.79
C ALA A 175 13.10 22.42 -23.26
N GLY A 176 12.70 23.46 -22.54
CA GLY A 176 13.06 24.84 -22.85
C GLY A 176 14.26 25.34 -22.03
N ASN A 177 14.51 26.63 -22.10
CA ASN A 177 15.64 27.27 -21.41
C ASN A 177 15.50 27.26 -19.88
N GLU A 178 14.32 27.00 -19.35
CA GLU A 178 14.00 26.87 -17.93
C GLU A 178 14.75 25.69 -17.27
N TYR A 179 15.19 24.70 -18.06
CA TYR A 179 15.97 23.56 -17.59
C TYR A 179 17.47 23.76 -17.69
N GLN A 180 17.90 24.91 -18.22
CA GLN A 180 19.31 25.19 -18.43
C GLN A 180 20.05 25.37 -17.08
N GLY A 181 21.16 24.64 -16.91
CA GLY A 181 21.98 24.69 -15.69
C GLY A 181 21.45 23.84 -14.53
N LEU A 182 20.33 23.14 -14.69
CA LEU A 182 19.86 22.17 -13.73
C LEU A 182 20.78 20.95 -13.67
N VAL A 183 20.88 20.32 -12.50
CA VAL A 183 21.68 19.12 -12.28
C VAL A 183 20.80 18.07 -11.60
N LEU A 184 20.80 16.84 -12.11
CA LEU A 184 20.22 15.68 -11.47
C LEU A 184 21.34 14.94 -10.74
N PRO A 185 21.48 15.10 -9.41
CA PRO A 185 22.70 14.67 -8.71
C PRO A 185 22.78 13.16 -8.52
N ASN A 186 21.66 12.46 -8.34
CA ASN A 186 21.66 11.05 -8.00
C ASN A 186 20.51 10.30 -8.67
N VAL A 187 20.87 9.41 -9.61
CA VAL A 187 20.00 8.35 -10.11
C VAL A 187 20.59 7.04 -9.59
N THR A 188 19.87 6.34 -8.71
CA THR A 188 20.36 5.06 -8.19
C THR A 188 19.50 3.91 -8.70
N ILE A 189 20.17 2.80 -9.05
CA ILE A 189 19.53 1.56 -9.45
C ILE A 189 19.54 0.63 -8.23
N THR A 190 18.38 0.22 -7.76
CA THR A 190 18.23 -0.75 -6.66
C THR A 190 17.61 -2.03 -7.19
N VAL A 191 18.22 -3.17 -6.91
CA VAL A 191 17.70 -4.49 -7.25
C VAL A 191 17.15 -5.14 -6.00
N PHE A 192 15.89 -5.53 -6.05
CA PHE A 192 15.23 -6.34 -5.05
C PHE A 192 15.18 -7.78 -5.54
N ALA A 193 15.38 -8.74 -4.65
CA ALA A 193 15.29 -10.14 -4.97
C ALA A 193 14.44 -10.88 -3.95
N THR A 194 13.60 -11.80 -4.45
CA THR A 194 12.84 -12.76 -3.66
C THR A 194 13.18 -14.18 -4.11
N GLN A 195 12.96 -15.17 -3.24
CA GLN A 195 13.18 -16.55 -3.59
C GLN A 195 12.23 -16.99 -4.72
N ASN A 196 12.72 -17.73 -5.70
CA ASN A 196 11.93 -18.29 -6.79
C ASN A 196 11.77 -19.80 -6.61
N THR A 197 11.25 -20.25 -5.47
CA THR A 197 10.89 -21.65 -5.26
C THR A 197 9.41 -21.83 -5.46
N TYR A 198 9.07 -22.97 -6.09
CA TYR A 198 7.71 -23.47 -6.15
C TYR A 198 7.51 -24.27 -4.84
N GLU A 199 6.78 -23.71 -3.91
CA GLU A 199 6.31 -24.43 -2.74
C GLU A 199 4.92 -25.02 -3.01
N SER A 200 4.57 -26.11 -2.32
CA SER A 200 3.33 -26.85 -2.61
C SER A 200 2.04 -26.07 -2.27
N ASP A 201 2.17 -24.93 -1.62
CA ASP A 201 1.11 -24.00 -1.24
C ASP A 201 1.09 -22.71 -2.08
N SER A 202 2.04 -22.55 -3.02
CA SER A 202 2.00 -21.43 -3.96
C SER A 202 0.79 -21.56 -4.91
N THR A 203 0.00 -20.51 -4.99
CA THR A 203 -1.26 -20.44 -5.74
C THR A 203 -1.09 -20.41 -7.26
N GLY A 204 -0.25 -21.26 -7.85
CA GLY A 204 -0.15 -21.49 -9.29
C GLY A 204 0.50 -20.36 -10.13
N ASN A 205 0.86 -19.23 -9.55
CA ASN A 205 1.56 -18.12 -10.22
C ASN A 205 3.07 -18.12 -9.99
N GLY A 206 3.60 -19.14 -9.30
CA GLY A 206 5.01 -19.28 -8.94
C GLY A 206 5.50 -18.21 -7.95
N TYR A 207 4.58 -17.55 -7.27
CA TYR A 207 4.84 -16.63 -6.17
C TYR A 207 4.32 -17.30 -4.91
N ASP A 208 5.21 -17.53 -3.95
CA ASP A 208 4.81 -17.93 -2.61
C ASP A 208 4.05 -16.75 -1.98
N ALA A 209 2.75 -16.89 -1.85
CA ALA A 209 1.92 -15.87 -1.19
C ALA A 209 2.27 -15.77 0.30
N ASP A 210 2.89 -16.82 0.85
CA ASP A 210 3.34 -16.93 2.23
C ASP A 210 4.87 -16.77 2.37
N ALA A 211 5.65 -16.66 1.25
CA ALA A 211 7.05 -16.27 1.32
C ALA A 211 7.11 -14.90 1.98
N GLN A 212 7.41 -14.94 3.23
CA GLN A 212 7.29 -13.82 4.13
C GLN A 212 8.24 -12.70 3.67
N ASN A 213 7.68 -11.75 2.96
CA ASN A 213 8.22 -10.41 3.03
C ASN A 213 8.41 -10.10 4.52
N PRO A 214 9.49 -9.47 4.94
CA PRO A 214 9.73 -9.22 6.35
C PRO A 214 8.49 -8.56 6.94
N GLN A 215 7.70 -9.37 7.66
CA GLN A 215 6.49 -8.89 8.29
C GLN A 215 6.90 -8.10 9.51
N VAL A 216 6.32 -6.95 9.67
CA VAL A 216 6.42 -6.26 10.94
C VAL A 216 5.51 -6.97 11.95
N THR A 217 5.99 -7.16 13.18
CA THR A 217 5.32 -7.98 14.20
C THR A 217 4.71 -7.16 15.32
N ASN A 218 5.02 -5.86 15.36
CA ASN A 218 4.55 -4.96 16.40
C ASN A 218 4.53 -3.50 15.90
N GLN A 219 3.91 -2.63 16.69
CA GLN A 219 3.76 -1.22 16.36
C GLN A 219 5.11 -0.50 16.11
N ALA A 220 6.16 -0.81 16.87
CA ALA A 220 7.44 -0.12 16.72
C ALA A 220 8.14 -0.48 15.40
N GLU A 221 8.07 -1.75 15.01
CA GLU A 221 8.56 -2.23 13.72
C GLU A 221 7.75 -1.65 12.56
N PHE A 222 6.42 -1.62 12.70
CA PHE A 222 5.54 -0.98 11.71
C PHE A 222 5.92 0.48 11.47
N LEU A 223 6.10 1.27 12.54
CA LEU A 223 6.49 2.67 12.42
C LEU A 223 7.90 2.85 11.85
N THR A 224 8.81 1.93 12.15
CA THR A 224 10.16 1.94 11.57
C THR A 224 10.09 1.66 10.07
N ALA A 225 9.38 0.61 9.65
CA ALA A 225 9.17 0.28 8.25
C ALA A 225 8.50 1.44 7.49
N LEU A 226 7.45 2.01 8.05
CA LEU A 226 6.71 3.10 7.43
C LEU A 226 7.56 4.37 7.30
N ASN A 227 8.37 4.71 8.32
CA ASN A 227 9.23 5.88 8.29
C ASN A 227 10.46 5.74 7.36
N SER A 228 10.80 4.51 6.98
CA SER A 228 11.85 4.20 5.99
C SER A 228 11.30 3.87 4.60
N ALA A 229 9.98 3.78 4.46
CA ALA A 229 9.34 3.42 3.21
C ALA A 229 9.59 4.46 2.11
N VAL A 230 9.69 3.98 0.88
CA VAL A 230 9.72 4.80 -0.34
C VAL A 230 8.43 4.59 -1.14
N ASP A 231 8.21 5.47 -2.13
CA ASP A 231 7.02 5.40 -2.98
C ASP A 231 6.87 4.01 -3.63
N GLY A 232 5.71 3.40 -3.45
CA GLY A 232 5.38 2.08 -4.00
C GLY A 232 5.71 0.89 -3.09
N ASP A 233 6.23 1.12 -1.89
CA ASP A 233 6.56 0.04 -0.97
C ASP A 233 5.31 -0.70 -0.45
N THR A 234 5.51 -1.98 -0.16
CA THR A 234 4.52 -2.80 0.54
C THR A 234 5.02 -3.17 1.93
N ILE A 235 4.21 -2.90 2.94
CA ILE A 235 4.47 -3.27 4.33
C ILE A 235 3.51 -4.37 4.74
N TYR A 236 4.04 -5.49 5.21
CA TYR A 236 3.27 -6.65 5.63
C TYR A 236 3.16 -6.69 7.14
N LEU A 237 1.94 -6.77 7.65
CA LEU A 237 1.64 -6.89 9.07
C LEU A 237 1.47 -8.37 9.42
N ALA A 238 2.28 -8.90 10.32
CA ALA A 238 2.06 -10.23 10.89
C ALA A 238 0.76 -10.28 11.69
N ALA A 239 0.28 -11.49 11.98
CA ALA A 239 -0.83 -11.66 12.92
C ALA A 239 -0.49 -11.02 14.28
N GLY A 240 -1.40 -10.20 14.80
CA GLY A 240 -1.22 -9.50 16.07
C GLY A 240 -2.03 -8.22 16.16
N ASP A 241 -2.10 -7.67 17.36
CA ASP A 241 -2.75 -6.38 17.61
C ASP A 241 -1.70 -5.27 17.71
N TYR A 242 -1.79 -4.32 16.79
CA TYR A 242 -0.92 -3.15 16.69
C TYR A 242 -1.46 -1.94 17.47
N GLY A 243 -2.66 -2.07 18.05
CA GLY A 243 -3.34 -0.99 18.74
C GLY A 243 -3.77 0.16 17.81
N THR A 244 -4.07 1.31 18.40
CA THR A 244 -4.41 2.52 17.62
C THR A 244 -3.20 3.43 17.50
N ILE A 245 -2.92 3.88 16.28
CA ILE A 245 -1.77 4.72 15.95
C ILE A 245 -2.23 6.08 15.43
N GLU A 246 -1.82 7.14 16.13
CA GLU A 246 -1.99 8.51 15.68
C GLU A 246 -0.86 8.88 14.70
N MET A 247 -1.18 8.86 13.42
CA MET A 247 -0.18 8.99 12.35
C MET A 247 0.50 10.35 12.31
N ILE A 248 -0.16 11.42 12.76
CA ILE A 248 0.43 12.78 12.78
C ILE A 248 1.71 12.86 13.62
N HIS A 249 1.79 12.09 14.72
CA HIS A 249 2.96 12.09 15.61
C HIS A 249 3.95 10.99 15.28
N ALA A 250 3.45 9.89 14.73
CA ALA A 250 4.21 8.66 14.51
C ALA A 250 4.82 8.59 13.12
N PHE A 251 4.15 9.15 12.09
CA PHE A 251 4.55 9.07 10.69
C PHE A 251 5.39 10.29 10.27
N LYS A 252 6.71 10.16 10.37
CA LYS A 252 7.66 11.24 10.04
C LYS A 252 7.94 11.36 8.55
N ASN A 253 7.86 10.25 7.81
CA ASN A 253 8.03 10.20 6.36
C ASN A 253 6.70 10.55 5.65
N SER A 254 6.10 11.65 6.05
CA SER A 254 4.79 12.09 5.61
C SER A 254 4.83 12.71 4.22
N GLY A 255 4.70 11.94 3.21
CA GLY A 255 4.71 12.39 1.81
C GLY A 255 5.00 11.23 0.86
N VAL A 256 5.35 10.07 1.42
CA VAL A 256 5.47 8.83 0.67
C VAL A 256 4.12 8.44 0.07
N LYS A 257 4.13 8.00 -1.18
CA LYS A 257 2.93 7.71 -1.97
C LYS A 257 2.88 6.22 -2.32
N ASN A 258 1.70 5.77 -2.72
CA ASN A 258 1.48 4.44 -3.25
C ASN A 258 1.92 3.31 -2.29
N ILE A 259 1.82 3.55 -0.98
CA ILE A 259 2.11 2.53 0.03
C ILE A 259 0.99 1.50 0.05
N THR A 260 1.37 0.23 0.06
CA THR A 260 0.43 -0.87 0.30
C THR A 260 0.67 -1.45 1.69
N LEU A 261 -0.36 -1.46 2.54
CA LEU A 261 -0.37 -2.19 3.80
C LEU A 261 -1.15 -3.48 3.62
N VAL A 262 -0.53 -4.61 3.92
CA VAL A 262 -1.15 -5.93 3.80
C VAL A 262 -1.13 -6.61 5.15
N GLY A 263 -2.29 -7.01 5.67
CA GLY A 263 -2.40 -7.80 6.90
C GLY A 263 -2.37 -9.29 6.62
N ALA A 264 -1.65 -10.05 7.46
CA ALA A 264 -1.87 -11.48 7.59
C ALA A 264 -3.18 -11.75 8.34
N ASP A 265 -3.70 -12.97 8.26
CA ASP A 265 -4.86 -13.38 9.05
C ASP A 265 -4.61 -13.12 10.53
N GLY A 266 -5.52 -12.37 11.17
CA GLY A 266 -5.39 -11.96 12.56
C GLY A 266 -4.57 -10.68 12.79
N ALA A 267 -4.10 -9.99 11.77
CA ALA A 267 -3.52 -8.67 11.92
C ALA A 267 -4.60 -7.63 12.20
N SER A 268 -4.48 -6.89 13.29
CA SER A 268 -5.44 -5.85 13.68
C SER A 268 -4.75 -4.53 14.05
N ILE A 269 -5.32 -3.42 13.61
CA ILE A 269 -4.77 -2.08 13.79
C ILE A 269 -5.87 -1.02 13.74
N GLY A 270 -5.69 0.10 14.43
CA GLY A 270 -6.43 1.33 14.20
C GLY A 270 -5.48 2.41 13.67
N LEU A 271 -5.87 3.13 12.63
CA LEU A 271 -5.06 4.20 12.06
C LEU A 271 -5.81 5.52 12.03
N TRP A 272 -5.19 6.56 12.56
CA TRP A 272 -5.74 7.90 12.54
C TRP A 272 -4.78 8.90 11.86
N PHE A 273 -5.12 9.29 10.65
CA PHE A 273 -4.47 10.39 9.93
C PHE A 273 -5.23 11.68 10.25
N GLY A 274 -4.72 12.46 11.19
CA GLY A 274 -5.31 13.74 11.62
C GLY A 274 -5.21 14.82 10.54
N LYS A 275 -5.90 15.94 10.73
CA LYS A 275 -6.00 17.06 9.79
C LYS A 275 -4.66 17.66 9.33
N ASP A 276 -3.64 17.57 10.17
CA ASP A 276 -2.31 18.12 9.89
C ASP A 276 -1.35 17.09 9.27
N CYS A 277 -1.86 15.86 8.97
CA CYS A 277 -1.10 14.88 8.20
C CYS A 277 -0.90 15.36 6.76
N LYS A 278 0.22 14.97 6.15
CA LYS A 278 0.42 15.14 4.71
C LYS A 278 -0.59 14.32 3.93
N PRO A 279 -0.89 14.69 2.68
CA PRO A 279 -1.84 13.93 1.86
C PRO A 279 -1.50 12.45 1.78
N VAL A 280 -2.53 11.61 1.91
CA VAL A 280 -2.46 10.16 1.72
C VAL A 280 -2.77 9.87 0.27
N ASN A 281 -1.75 9.64 -0.57
CA ASN A 281 -1.92 9.50 -2.01
C ASN A 281 -1.55 8.08 -2.48
N GLY A 282 -2.47 7.41 -3.18
CA GLY A 282 -2.27 6.10 -3.78
C GLY A 282 -2.10 4.96 -2.76
N TRP A 283 -2.50 5.16 -1.52
CA TRP A 283 -2.36 4.11 -0.51
C TRP A 283 -3.40 3.01 -0.70
N THR A 284 -2.94 1.78 -0.49
CA THR A 284 -3.81 0.60 -0.49
C THR A 284 -3.75 -0.10 0.86
N PHE A 285 -4.91 -0.37 1.45
CA PHE A 285 -5.08 -1.15 2.67
C PHE A 285 -5.75 -2.47 2.30
N ARG A 286 -5.11 -3.59 2.58
CA ARG A 286 -5.57 -4.92 2.16
C ARG A 286 -5.50 -5.95 3.29
N ASN A 287 -6.54 -6.77 3.43
CA ASN A 287 -6.60 -7.89 4.38
C ASN A 287 -6.35 -7.50 5.84
N ILE A 288 -6.73 -6.31 6.25
CA ILE A 288 -6.49 -5.78 7.60
C ILE A 288 -7.79 -5.83 8.40
N ASN A 289 -7.73 -6.24 9.67
CA ASN A 289 -8.82 -6.04 10.59
C ASN A 289 -8.65 -4.69 11.30
N PHE A 290 -9.43 -3.71 10.93
CA PHE A 290 -9.46 -2.40 11.57
C PHE A 290 -10.28 -2.47 12.86
N THR A 291 -9.65 -2.14 13.98
CA THR A 291 -10.23 -2.15 15.33
C THR A 291 -10.09 -0.78 16.00
N GLY A 292 -10.67 -0.62 17.18
CA GLY A 292 -10.62 0.65 17.90
C GLY A 292 -11.30 1.78 17.13
N MET A 293 -10.56 2.78 16.72
CA MET A 293 -11.08 3.88 15.89
C MET A 293 -11.36 3.46 14.43
N GLY A 294 -10.78 2.35 13.98
CA GLY A 294 -10.86 1.92 12.59
C GLY A 294 -9.80 2.57 11.70
N LEU A 295 -10.20 2.99 10.50
CA LEU A 295 -9.37 3.76 9.58
C LEU A 295 -9.95 5.17 9.44
N VAL A 296 -9.29 6.15 10.01
CA VAL A 296 -9.70 7.55 10.01
C VAL A 296 -8.68 8.38 9.21
N ILE A 297 -9.13 8.98 8.10
CA ILE A 297 -8.28 9.79 7.21
C ILE A 297 -8.84 11.23 7.16
N ASN A 298 -8.54 12.03 8.19
CA ASN A 298 -9.01 13.41 8.33
C ASN A 298 -8.05 14.43 7.71
N CYS A 299 -7.45 14.07 6.58
CA CYS A 299 -6.60 14.92 5.75
C CYS A 299 -6.92 14.68 4.27
N VAL A 300 -6.27 15.42 3.38
CA VAL A 300 -6.41 15.19 1.93
C VAL A 300 -5.96 13.77 1.59
N ASN A 301 -6.76 13.05 0.83
CA ASN A 301 -6.43 11.73 0.33
C ASN A 301 -6.87 11.58 -1.13
N ASN A 302 -6.00 10.98 -1.95
CA ASN A 302 -6.26 10.77 -3.36
C ASN A 302 -5.92 9.33 -3.73
N ASP A 303 -6.75 8.74 -4.58
CA ASP A 303 -6.54 7.38 -5.11
C ASP A 303 -6.32 6.33 -4.01
N VAL A 304 -7.01 6.46 -2.88
CA VAL A 304 -6.93 5.51 -1.75
C VAL A 304 -7.84 4.33 -2.01
N THR A 305 -7.30 3.12 -1.78
CA THR A 305 -8.06 1.87 -1.90
C THR A 305 -8.07 1.13 -0.56
N VAL A 306 -9.25 0.69 -0.13
CA VAL A 306 -9.47 -0.19 1.02
C VAL A 306 -10.15 -1.45 0.51
N GLU A 307 -9.46 -2.59 0.53
CA GLU A 307 -9.96 -3.82 -0.07
C GLU A 307 -9.77 -5.05 0.81
N ASN A 308 -10.76 -5.93 0.81
CA ASN A 308 -10.77 -7.16 1.61
C ASN A 308 -10.47 -6.93 3.10
N CYS A 309 -10.83 -5.78 3.64
CA CYS A 309 -10.59 -5.42 5.03
C CYS A 309 -11.82 -5.74 5.90
N THR A 310 -11.58 -6.01 7.17
CA THR A 310 -12.64 -6.16 8.18
C THR A 310 -12.58 -4.99 9.14
N PHE A 311 -13.72 -4.41 9.46
CA PHE A 311 -13.87 -3.37 10.48
C PHE A 311 -14.72 -3.96 11.61
N THR A 312 -14.07 -4.27 12.74
CA THR A 312 -14.75 -4.83 13.91
C THR A 312 -14.83 -3.77 14.99
N GLY A 313 -16.01 -3.19 15.18
CA GLY A 313 -16.22 -2.06 16.08
C GLY A 313 -15.55 -0.75 15.64
N GLY A 314 -14.80 -0.77 14.56
CA GLY A 314 -14.10 0.38 13.99
C GLY A 314 -14.87 1.02 12.83
N LEU A 315 -14.57 2.27 12.52
CA LEU A 315 -15.20 3.04 11.45
C LEU A 315 -14.25 3.22 10.27
N MET A 316 -14.80 3.43 9.07
CA MET A 316 -14.08 4.01 7.94
C MET A 316 -14.49 5.48 7.80
N GLU A 317 -13.60 6.39 8.12
CA GLU A 317 -13.89 7.82 8.16
C GLU A 317 -12.92 8.63 7.32
N SER A 318 -13.45 9.52 6.48
CA SER A 318 -12.70 10.57 5.80
C SER A 318 -13.50 11.85 5.86
N THR A 319 -13.39 12.58 6.96
CA THR A 319 -14.20 13.78 7.24
C THR A 319 -13.43 14.76 8.13
N GLY A 320 -13.98 15.94 8.37
CA GLY A 320 -13.40 16.97 9.21
C GLY A 320 -12.84 18.15 8.43
N ASP A 321 -12.31 19.14 9.15
CA ASP A 321 -11.75 20.37 8.56
C ASP A 321 -10.47 20.04 7.77
N GLY A 322 -10.51 20.25 6.45
CA GLY A 322 -9.39 19.99 5.54
C GLY A 322 -9.31 18.55 5.02
N ALA A 323 -10.21 17.65 5.41
CA ALA A 323 -10.35 16.35 4.78
C ALA A 323 -10.99 16.50 3.40
N TYR A 324 -10.37 15.90 2.39
CA TYR A 324 -10.88 15.85 1.03
C TYR A 324 -10.48 14.53 0.39
N ALA A 325 -11.47 13.73 0.02
CA ALA A 325 -11.23 12.43 -0.61
C ALA A 325 -11.43 12.53 -2.13
N SER A 326 -10.44 12.11 -2.91
CA SER A 326 -10.53 12.03 -4.36
C SER A 326 -10.29 10.59 -4.82
N ASN A 327 -11.20 10.03 -5.63
CA ASN A 327 -11.13 8.66 -6.12
C ASN A 327 -10.96 7.60 -5.01
N LEU A 328 -11.71 7.73 -3.91
CA LEU A 328 -11.69 6.76 -2.82
C LEU A 328 -12.45 5.50 -3.22
N THR A 329 -11.80 4.35 -3.11
CA THR A 329 -12.39 3.04 -3.38
C THR A 329 -12.43 2.19 -2.12
N ILE A 330 -13.60 1.68 -1.75
CA ILE A 330 -13.83 0.72 -0.68
C ILE A 330 -14.48 -0.51 -1.29
N LYS A 331 -13.81 -1.65 -1.30
CA LYS A 331 -14.33 -2.84 -1.96
C LYS A 331 -14.10 -4.12 -1.18
N ASP A 332 -15.07 -5.02 -1.25
CA ASP A 332 -15.01 -6.35 -0.67
C ASP A 332 -14.69 -6.33 0.84
N CYS A 333 -15.14 -5.29 1.55
CA CYS A 333 -14.89 -5.09 2.97
C CYS A 333 -16.06 -5.59 3.83
N THR A 334 -15.76 -6.00 5.07
CA THR A 334 -16.76 -6.39 6.06
C THR A 334 -16.77 -5.40 7.21
N PHE A 335 -17.91 -4.81 7.50
CA PHE A 335 -18.15 -3.90 8.62
C PHE A 335 -19.11 -4.57 9.61
N LYS A 336 -18.68 -4.71 10.86
CA LYS A 336 -19.50 -5.39 11.87
C LYS A 336 -19.35 -4.81 13.26
N ASP A 337 -20.42 -4.89 14.03
CA ASP A 337 -20.45 -4.57 15.45
C ASP A 337 -19.90 -3.16 15.76
N THR A 338 -20.20 -2.18 14.93
CA THR A 338 -19.84 -0.79 15.21
C THR A 338 -20.74 -0.25 16.33
N THR A 339 -20.16 0.01 17.48
CA THR A 339 -20.89 0.34 18.72
C THR A 339 -21.21 1.82 18.90
N ASP A 340 -20.58 2.70 18.15
CA ASP A 340 -20.84 4.14 18.22
C ASP A 340 -22.16 4.47 17.51
N LYS A 341 -23.21 4.61 18.32
CA LYS A 341 -24.56 4.88 17.83
C LYS A 341 -24.77 6.30 17.28
N GLY A 342 -23.78 7.14 17.35
CA GLY A 342 -23.84 8.53 16.89
C GLY A 342 -23.11 8.79 15.57
N MET A 343 -22.33 7.83 15.08
CA MET A 343 -21.49 8.00 13.90
C MET A 343 -21.81 6.98 12.80
N PRO A 344 -21.79 7.39 11.53
CA PRO A 344 -21.90 6.46 10.41
C PRO A 344 -20.72 5.48 10.37
N THR A 345 -20.99 4.23 9.96
CA THR A 345 -19.94 3.21 9.85
C THR A 345 -18.94 3.52 8.75
N VAL A 346 -19.43 3.95 7.58
CA VAL A 346 -18.61 4.59 6.55
C VAL A 346 -19.06 6.03 6.44
N TYR A 347 -18.16 6.96 6.78
CA TYR A 347 -18.45 8.40 6.72
C TYR A 347 -17.44 9.14 5.87
N ILE A 348 -17.89 9.60 4.71
CA ILE A 348 -17.06 10.37 3.78
C ILE A 348 -17.63 11.80 3.71
N GLY A 349 -16.80 12.75 4.08
CA GLY A 349 -17.11 14.17 4.05
C GLY A 349 -16.96 14.76 2.65
N GLU A 350 -16.16 15.83 2.51
CA GLU A 350 -15.93 16.47 1.22
C GLU A 350 -15.12 15.55 0.29
N ASN A 351 -15.66 15.32 -0.94
CA ASN A 351 -15.07 14.32 -1.82
C ASN A 351 -15.30 14.63 -3.31
N ASN A 352 -14.44 14.03 -4.16
CA ASN A 352 -14.54 14.02 -5.62
C ASN A 352 -14.35 12.59 -6.13
N GLY A 353 -15.44 11.82 -6.11
CA GLY A 353 -15.45 10.43 -6.54
C GLY A 353 -15.25 9.44 -5.38
N VAL A 354 -16.29 8.65 -5.13
CA VAL A 354 -16.28 7.57 -4.13
C VAL A 354 -16.93 6.33 -4.74
N SER A 355 -16.28 5.19 -4.58
CA SER A 355 -16.83 3.89 -4.96
C SER A 355 -16.85 2.95 -3.78
N ILE A 356 -18.03 2.40 -3.43
CA ILE A 356 -18.22 1.42 -2.37
C ILE A 356 -18.91 0.20 -2.97
N THR A 357 -18.17 -0.91 -3.10
CA THR A 357 -18.67 -2.08 -3.81
C THR A 357 -18.34 -3.40 -3.12
N GLY A 358 -19.26 -4.37 -3.19
CA GLY A 358 -19.04 -5.72 -2.66
C GLY A 358 -18.92 -5.81 -1.14
N CYS A 359 -19.28 -4.77 -0.40
CA CYS A 359 -19.11 -4.71 1.04
C CYS A 359 -20.30 -5.33 1.80
N ALA A 360 -19.99 -5.94 2.96
CA ALA A 360 -20.98 -6.46 3.89
C ALA A 360 -21.01 -5.62 5.16
N PHE A 361 -22.21 -5.23 5.59
CA PHE A 361 -22.46 -4.48 6.82
C PHE A 361 -23.39 -5.31 7.71
N THR A 362 -22.98 -5.57 8.95
CA THR A 362 -23.76 -6.36 9.89
C THR A 362 -23.74 -5.70 11.26
N ASN A 363 -24.93 -5.48 11.85
CA ASN A 363 -25.08 -4.90 13.18
C ASN A 363 -24.29 -3.58 13.33
N VAL A 364 -24.56 -2.61 12.47
CA VAL A 364 -23.87 -1.31 12.46
C VAL A 364 -24.66 -0.24 13.22
N GLY A 365 -23.93 0.66 13.86
CA GLY A 365 -24.47 1.48 14.96
C GLY A 365 -25.27 2.72 14.58
N TYR A 366 -25.29 3.17 13.32
CA TYR A 366 -25.99 4.37 12.86
C TYR A 366 -26.32 4.20 11.36
N ASN A 367 -26.01 5.18 10.49
CA ASN A 367 -26.09 4.93 9.07
C ASN A 367 -24.97 3.96 8.64
N ALA A 368 -25.26 3.01 7.78
CA ALA A 368 -24.20 2.14 7.27
C ALA A 368 -23.23 2.97 6.41
N ILE A 369 -23.74 3.75 5.47
CA ILE A 369 -22.96 4.61 4.58
C ILE A 369 -23.53 6.02 4.61
N GLN A 370 -22.67 7.00 4.90
CA GLN A 370 -22.99 8.42 4.79
C GLN A 370 -21.94 9.15 3.98
N ILE A 371 -22.35 9.87 2.94
CA ILE A 371 -21.48 10.65 2.08
C ILE A 371 -22.03 12.09 2.00
N ALA A 372 -21.10 13.07 2.09
CA ALA A 372 -21.44 14.49 2.15
C ALA A 372 -20.56 15.31 1.22
N LYS A 373 -21.00 16.52 0.87
CA LYS A 373 -20.24 17.52 0.10
C LYS A 373 -19.57 16.97 -1.16
N MET A 374 -20.36 16.32 -2.00
CA MET A 374 -19.87 15.63 -3.20
C MET A 374 -19.63 16.60 -4.35
N HIS A 375 -18.43 16.57 -4.94
CA HIS A 375 -18.03 17.25 -6.17
C HIS A 375 -17.99 16.31 -7.37
N GLY A 376 -17.87 15.02 -7.15
CA GLY A 376 -17.78 13.98 -8.18
C GLY A 376 -18.80 12.87 -7.97
N ASN A 377 -18.86 11.97 -8.96
CA ASN A 377 -19.80 10.86 -8.95
C ASN A 377 -19.55 9.89 -7.79
N VAL A 378 -20.63 9.35 -7.26
CA VAL A 378 -20.61 8.34 -6.20
C VAL A 378 -21.27 7.06 -6.70
N SER A 379 -20.64 5.92 -6.40
CA SER A 379 -21.16 4.58 -6.70
C SER A 379 -21.25 3.76 -5.42
N VAL A 380 -22.43 3.17 -5.16
CA VAL A 380 -22.69 2.24 -4.06
C VAL A 380 -23.34 1.00 -4.67
N GLU A 381 -22.56 -0.05 -4.90
CA GLU A 381 -22.99 -1.17 -5.72
C GLU A 381 -22.65 -2.53 -5.10
N ASN A 382 -23.51 -3.52 -5.29
CA ASN A 382 -23.29 -4.91 -4.88
C ASN A 382 -23.02 -5.09 -3.38
N ASN A 383 -23.53 -4.21 -2.52
CA ASN A 383 -23.33 -4.28 -1.09
C ASN A 383 -24.47 -5.04 -0.40
N ASN A 384 -24.15 -5.67 0.72
CA ASN A 384 -25.12 -6.32 1.60
C ASN A 384 -25.14 -5.60 2.95
N ILE A 385 -26.26 -4.98 3.31
CA ILE A 385 -26.44 -4.21 4.55
C ILE A 385 -27.51 -4.89 5.39
N ASP A 386 -27.15 -5.43 6.55
CA ASP A 386 -28.07 -6.08 7.47
C ASP A 386 -27.93 -5.49 8.88
N GLY A 387 -28.96 -4.78 9.30
CA GLY A 387 -29.05 -4.18 10.62
C GLY A 387 -28.30 -2.86 10.76
N THR A 388 -29.06 -1.77 10.69
CA THR A 388 -28.59 -0.42 11.09
C THR A 388 -29.48 0.13 12.18
N SER A 389 -28.98 1.04 13.02
CA SER A 389 -29.84 1.74 13.98
C SER A 389 -30.44 3.03 13.41
N SER A 390 -30.20 3.33 12.14
CA SER A 390 -30.77 4.43 11.39
C SER A 390 -30.92 3.97 9.93
N ARG A 391 -30.49 4.75 8.95
CA ARG A 391 -30.66 4.45 7.52
C ARG A 391 -29.50 3.63 6.96
N ALA A 392 -29.79 2.78 5.99
CA ALA A 392 -28.72 2.13 5.23
C ALA A 392 -27.84 3.16 4.51
N LEU A 393 -28.47 4.08 3.77
CA LEU A 393 -27.75 5.05 2.95
C LEU A 393 -28.20 6.50 3.27
N ARG A 394 -27.21 7.41 3.40
CA ARG A 394 -27.47 8.83 3.57
C ARG A 394 -26.49 9.68 2.73
N PHE A 395 -27.06 10.57 1.93
CA PHE A 395 -26.31 11.57 1.16
C PHE A 395 -26.76 12.97 1.61
N THR A 396 -25.84 13.80 2.13
CA THR A 396 -26.25 15.01 2.86
C THR A 396 -26.13 16.29 2.09
N GLN A 397 -25.15 16.46 1.21
CA GLN A 397 -24.96 17.67 0.41
C GLN A 397 -24.23 17.36 -0.89
N ALA A 398 -24.68 17.97 -2.01
CA ALA A 398 -23.80 18.17 -3.17
C ALA A 398 -22.97 19.45 -2.97
N ALA A 399 -21.85 19.58 -3.64
CA ALA A 399 -21.14 20.84 -3.70
C ALA A 399 -22.01 21.90 -4.39
N ALA A 400 -21.89 23.15 -3.96
CA ALA A 400 -22.79 24.20 -4.40
C ALA A 400 -22.71 24.43 -5.93
N GLY A 401 -23.83 24.21 -6.60
CA GLY A 401 -23.98 24.43 -8.05
C GLY A 401 -23.51 23.28 -8.94
N GLU A 402 -23.11 22.14 -8.37
CA GLU A 402 -22.69 20.94 -9.12
C GLU A 402 -23.81 19.90 -9.15
N GLU A 403 -24.04 19.29 -10.31
CA GLU A 403 -24.88 18.12 -10.47
C GLU A 403 -24.03 16.87 -10.21
N VAL A 404 -24.44 16.03 -9.28
CA VAL A 404 -23.71 14.83 -8.89
C VAL A 404 -24.53 13.60 -9.19
N LYS A 405 -23.94 12.67 -9.95
CA LYS A 405 -24.55 11.37 -10.20
C LYS A 405 -24.26 10.43 -9.02
N VAL A 406 -25.31 9.85 -8.44
CA VAL A 406 -25.25 8.83 -7.40
C VAL A 406 -25.81 7.53 -7.96
N THR A 407 -24.96 6.55 -8.19
CA THR A 407 -25.33 5.21 -8.70
C THR A 407 -25.51 4.26 -7.54
N ILE A 408 -26.69 3.62 -7.43
CA ILE A 408 -27.05 2.69 -6.37
C ILE A 408 -27.62 1.43 -7.02
N LYS A 409 -26.80 0.38 -7.13
CA LYS A 409 -27.17 -0.82 -7.91
C LYS A 409 -26.85 -2.12 -7.19
N ASN A 410 -27.72 -3.10 -7.38
CA ASN A 410 -27.54 -4.48 -6.90
C ASN A 410 -27.25 -4.58 -5.39
N ASN A 411 -27.73 -3.63 -4.58
CA ASN A 411 -27.56 -3.72 -3.14
C ASN A 411 -28.70 -4.52 -2.51
N THR A 412 -28.38 -5.28 -1.48
CA THR A 412 -29.36 -5.94 -0.61
C THR A 412 -29.35 -5.26 0.75
N VAL A 413 -30.48 -4.71 1.16
CA VAL A 413 -30.65 -4.07 2.45
C VAL A 413 -31.70 -4.81 3.25
N ALA A 414 -31.36 -5.25 4.44
CA ALA A 414 -32.27 -5.83 5.41
C ALA A 414 -32.13 -5.09 6.75
N ASN A 415 -33.25 -4.86 7.45
CA ASN A 415 -33.25 -4.14 8.74
C ASN A 415 -32.49 -2.79 8.66
N GLY A 416 -32.60 -2.10 7.53
CA GLY A 416 -31.81 -0.90 7.21
C GLY A 416 -32.61 0.41 7.22
N ALA A 417 -33.81 0.43 7.80
CA ALA A 417 -34.66 1.61 7.90
C ALA A 417 -34.60 2.26 9.28
N ASP A 418 -34.78 3.58 9.34
CA ASP A 418 -35.01 4.30 10.61
C ASP A 418 -36.44 4.10 11.13
N GLU A 419 -36.74 4.75 12.27
CA GLU A 419 -38.08 4.69 12.90
C GLU A 419 -39.24 5.20 11.99
N ALA A 420 -38.90 6.01 10.97
CA ALA A 420 -39.84 6.50 9.98
C ALA A 420 -39.96 5.61 8.73
N GLY A 421 -39.26 4.47 8.71
CA GLY A 421 -39.18 3.56 7.59
C GLY A 421 -38.27 4.04 6.45
N GLU A 422 -37.45 5.09 6.66
CA GLU A 422 -36.55 5.60 5.66
C GLU A 422 -35.27 4.75 5.57
N VAL A 423 -35.03 4.12 4.43
CA VAL A 423 -33.81 3.32 4.16
C VAL A 423 -32.73 4.14 3.48
N LEU A 424 -33.14 5.15 2.70
CA LEU A 424 -32.25 6.09 2.04
C LEU A 424 -32.79 7.51 2.17
N LYS A 425 -31.87 8.46 2.38
CA LYS A 425 -32.18 9.89 2.33
C LYS A 425 -31.05 10.66 1.65
N ALA A 426 -31.41 11.40 0.61
CA ALA A 426 -30.53 12.32 -0.09
C ALA A 426 -31.06 13.76 0.07
N ASN A 427 -30.30 14.59 0.77
CA ASN A 427 -30.74 15.92 1.21
C ASN A 427 -30.30 17.05 0.27
N ASP A 428 -30.29 16.82 -1.05
CA ASP A 428 -29.95 17.85 -2.02
C ASP A 428 -30.66 17.59 -3.35
N LYS A 429 -31.15 18.67 -3.95
CA LYS A 429 -31.83 18.64 -5.25
C LYS A 429 -30.90 18.46 -6.44
N ASN A 430 -29.58 18.57 -6.24
CA ASN A 430 -28.59 18.45 -7.30
C ASN A 430 -28.14 16.99 -7.50
N TYR A 431 -28.74 16.03 -6.80
CA TYR A 431 -28.45 14.63 -7.04
C TYR A 431 -29.23 14.09 -8.23
N VAL A 432 -28.52 13.42 -9.13
CA VAL A 432 -29.10 12.53 -10.14
C VAL A 432 -28.89 11.10 -9.66
N ILE A 433 -29.93 10.50 -9.13
CA ILE A 433 -29.88 9.18 -8.54
C ILE A 433 -30.25 8.11 -9.58
N ASP A 434 -29.36 7.17 -9.79
CA ASP A 434 -29.52 6.05 -10.72
C ASP A 434 -29.68 4.75 -9.91
N PHE A 435 -30.94 4.31 -9.75
CA PHE A 435 -31.30 3.08 -9.05
C PHE A 435 -31.49 1.93 -10.03
N GLU A 436 -30.95 0.75 -9.67
CA GLU A 436 -31.19 -0.45 -10.47
C GLU A 436 -30.96 -1.73 -9.64
N SER A 437 -31.95 -2.62 -9.65
CA SER A 437 -31.82 -3.98 -9.14
C SER A 437 -31.49 -4.09 -7.64
N ASN A 438 -31.89 -3.12 -6.82
CA ASN A 438 -31.70 -3.20 -5.38
C ASN A 438 -32.85 -3.98 -4.72
N THR A 439 -32.60 -4.51 -3.54
CA THR A 439 -33.60 -5.14 -2.67
C THR A 439 -33.60 -4.46 -1.31
N TRP A 440 -34.74 -3.95 -0.90
CA TRP A 440 -34.92 -3.15 0.31
C TRP A 440 -35.88 -3.88 1.26
N ASP A 441 -35.34 -4.55 2.26
CA ASP A 441 -36.09 -5.35 3.23
C ASP A 441 -37.09 -6.33 2.54
N GLY A 442 -36.59 -7.02 1.50
CA GLY A 442 -37.37 -7.92 0.68
C GLY A 442 -38.17 -7.28 -0.46
N ASN A 443 -38.20 -5.94 -0.55
CA ASN A 443 -38.90 -5.23 -1.61
C ASN A 443 -37.95 -4.85 -2.75
N ALA A 444 -38.38 -4.97 -4.01
CA ALA A 444 -37.63 -4.46 -5.15
C ALA A 444 -37.76 -2.93 -5.30
N ASP A 445 -36.91 -2.31 -6.09
CA ASP A 445 -36.89 -0.84 -6.29
C ASP A 445 -38.27 -0.27 -6.68
N ASP A 446 -38.98 -0.97 -7.56
CA ASP A 446 -40.30 -0.57 -8.06
C ASP A 446 -41.43 -0.66 -7.01
N ALA A 447 -41.23 -1.39 -5.94
CA ALA A 447 -42.16 -1.50 -4.81
C ALA A 447 -41.91 -0.43 -3.72
N MET A 448 -40.81 0.32 -3.81
CA MET A 448 -40.45 1.31 -2.81
C MET A 448 -41.17 2.64 -3.04
N THR A 449 -41.51 3.31 -1.94
CA THR A 449 -42.07 4.65 -1.98
C THR A 449 -40.97 5.68 -2.09
N GLU A 450 -40.92 6.38 -3.23
CA GLU A 450 -40.05 7.53 -3.44
C GLU A 450 -40.78 8.80 -3.06
N LEU A 451 -40.16 9.65 -2.24
CA LEU A 451 -40.68 10.93 -1.86
C LEU A 451 -39.65 12.02 -2.17
N THR A 452 -40.07 13.04 -2.89
CA THR A 452 -39.33 14.28 -3.05
C THR A 452 -39.97 15.34 -2.18
N GLU A 453 -39.33 15.72 -1.09
CA GLU A 453 -39.74 16.80 -0.19
C GLU A 453 -38.73 17.93 -0.32
N ASP A 454 -39.14 19.14 -0.66
CA ASP A 454 -38.28 20.32 -0.78
C ASP A 454 -36.98 20.10 -1.60
N GLY A 455 -37.03 19.22 -2.60
CA GLY A 455 -35.87 18.84 -3.41
C GLY A 455 -35.00 17.72 -2.82
N HIS A 456 -35.47 17.06 -1.76
CA HIS A 456 -34.82 15.89 -1.17
C HIS A 456 -35.38 14.61 -1.77
N TYR A 457 -34.52 13.61 -1.90
CA TYR A 457 -34.90 12.29 -2.36
C TYR A 457 -34.94 11.31 -1.16
N ILE A 458 -36.06 10.68 -0.95
CA ILE A 458 -36.27 9.75 0.17
C ILE A 458 -36.84 8.44 -0.37
N VAL A 459 -36.26 7.33 0.03
CA VAL A 459 -36.79 5.98 -0.22
C VAL A 459 -37.26 5.39 1.09
N LYS A 460 -38.53 4.98 1.13
CA LYS A 460 -39.16 4.38 2.31
C LYS A 460 -39.68 2.99 2.03
N LEU A 461 -39.63 2.15 3.06
CA LEU A 461 -40.33 0.87 3.03
C LEU A 461 -41.85 1.07 2.88
N PRO A 462 -42.54 0.19 2.11
CA PRO A 462 -43.99 0.20 2.03
C PRO A 462 -44.63 0.03 3.42
N ASN A 463 -45.73 0.75 3.69
CA ASN A 463 -46.50 0.64 4.94
C ASN A 463 -47.16 -0.71 5.08
#